data_b2307d894dcffb6e61ff75f2255a26b0
#
_entry.id   b2307d894dcffb6e61ff75f2255a26b0
#
_cell.length_a   1.000
_cell.length_b   1.000
_cell.length_c   1.000
_cell.angle_alpha   90.00
_cell.angle_beta   90.00
_cell.angle_gamma   90.00
#
_symmetry.space_group_name_H-M   'P 1'
#
loop_
_entity.id
_entity.type
_entity.pdbx_description
1 polymer ?
#
loop_
_entity_poly.entity_id
_entity_poly.type
_entity_poly.pdbx_seq_one_letter_code
_entity_poly.pdbx_strand_id
1 'polypeptide(L)'
;TIEKGTLYCLQTRNGKMNARAMVRTSVEMFHEGLITKERALLRIEPLILEQLLVPQLSPNFHGKSLAQGLPASPGAASGKIVFDADSAEIRGRTGEKVILVREETKPEDIHGFFQAQGILTSRGGKTSHAAVVARGMGKPCVSGCEQIVINDLARSAIIGDTTLQEGDVITIDGSTGHVYAGEVPTVEAEFSEEMVTLIVWADEFARLRVMANADTPEAAAKARGFGAMGIGLCRTERMFNSTDRLPIVQEMLLAETPEDRQAALDRLL
;
A
#
# COMPACT_ATOMS: atom_id res chain seq x y z
N THR A 1 37.52 -2.61 -18.79
CA THR A 1 38.70 -3.47 -18.62
C THR A 1 39.97 -2.64 -18.47
N ILE A 2 40.95 -3.18 -17.82
CA ILE A 2 42.27 -2.54 -17.69
C ILE A 2 43.29 -3.43 -18.40
N GLU A 3 44.05 -2.85 -19.34
CA GLU A 3 45.13 -3.52 -20.04
C GLU A 3 46.38 -2.64 -20.02
N LYS A 4 47.49 -3.19 -19.58
CA LYS A 4 48.80 -2.47 -19.45
C LYS A 4 48.67 -1.12 -18.72
N GLY A 5 47.84 -1.06 -17.66
CA GLY A 5 47.60 0.14 -16.85
C GLY A 5 46.65 1.16 -17.46
N THR A 6 46.05 0.91 -18.65
CA THR A 6 45.10 1.78 -19.30
C THR A 6 43.66 1.25 -19.13
N LEU A 7 42.75 2.11 -18.70
CA LEU A 7 41.31 1.79 -18.57
C LEU A 7 40.60 1.94 -19.91
N TYR A 8 39.97 0.86 -20.35
CA TYR A 8 39.11 0.84 -21.53
C TYR A 8 37.64 0.67 -21.16
N CYS A 9 36.77 1.56 -21.63
CA CYS A 9 35.34 1.38 -21.54
C CYS A 9 34.85 0.57 -22.76
N LEU A 10 34.48 -0.68 -22.54
CA LEU A 10 34.06 -1.59 -23.62
C LEU A 10 32.56 -1.47 -23.93
N GLN A 11 31.73 -1.11 -22.94
CA GLN A 11 30.29 -1.01 -23.09
C GLN A 11 29.71 -0.18 -21.96
N THR A 12 28.66 0.61 -22.30
CA THR A 12 27.80 1.28 -21.34
C THR A 12 26.40 0.68 -21.41
N ARG A 13 25.73 0.56 -20.27
CA ARG A 13 24.35 0.12 -20.15
C ARG A 13 23.63 1.02 -19.16
N ASN A 14 22.31 1.21 -19.39
CA ASN A 14 21.47 1.88 -18.39
C ASN A 14 21.43 1.04 -17.10
N GLY A 15 21.68 1.68 -15.97
CA GLY A 15 21.58 1.05 -14.66
C GLY A 15 20.13 0.64 -14.39
N LYS A 16 19.94 -0.62 -13.96
CA LYS A 16 18.66 -1.05 -13.41
C LYS A 16 18.65 -0.66 -11.94
N MET A 17 17.83 0.32 -11.59
CA MET A 17 17.72 0.84 -10.23
C MET A 17 16.34 0.51 -9.66
N ASN A 18 16.30 0.11 -8.38
CA ASN A 18 15.06 0.10 -7.62
C ASN A 18 14.64 1.53 -7.22
N ALA A 19 13.45 1.72 -6.71
CA ALA A 19 12.91 3.02 -6.34
C ALA A 19 13.82 3.81 -5.38
N ARG A 20 14.32 3.17 -4.32
CA ARG A 20 15.21 3.79 -3.33
C ARG A 20 16.53 4.25 -3.95
N ALA A 21 17.16 3.40 -4.77
CA ALA A 21 18.41 3.74 -5.45
C ALA A 21 18.21 4.89 -6.43
N MET A 22 17.09 4.93 -7.15
CA MET A 22 16.77 5.99 -8.10
C MET A 22 16.59 7.34 -7.41
N VAL A 23 15.84 7.38 -6.31
CA VAL A 23 15.66 8.58 -5.49
C VAL A 23 17.01 9.07 -4.96
N ARG A 24 17.75 8.20 -4.29
CA ARG A 24 19.04 8.55 -3.69
C ARG A 24 20.05 9.04 -4.72
N THR A 25 20.25 8.30 -5.81
CA THR A 25 21.23 8.71 -6.84
C THR A 25 20.84 9.99 -7.55
N SER A 26 19.55 10.30 -7.72
CA SER A 26 19.12 11.55 -8.30
C SER A 26 19.46 12.75 -7.43
N VAL A 27 19.31 12.62 -6.11
CA VAL A 27 19.68 13.67 -5.16
C VAL A 27 21.20 13.81 -5.06
N GLU A 28 21.93 12.69 -4.94
CA GLU A 28 23.41 12.68 -4.90
C GLU A 28 24.01 13.33 -6.16
N MET A 29 23.55 12.97 -7.36
CA MET A 29 24.03 13.57 -8.62
C MET A 29 23.83 15.07 -8.69
N PHE A 30 22.74 15.60 -8.10
CA PHE A 30 22.56 17.04 -7.99
C PHE A 30 23.60 17.66 -7.03
N HIS A 31 23.83 17.05 -5.88
CA HIS A 31 24.84 17.56 -4.91
C HIS A 31 26.25 17.51 -5.46
N GLU A 32 26.55 16.54 -6.32
CA GLU A 32 27.81 16.43 -7.04
C GLU A 32 27.93 17.39 -8.25
N GLY A 33 26.86 18.17 -8.53
CA GLY A 33 26.83 19.13 -9.63
C GLY A 33 26.74 18.50 -11.02
N LEU A 34 26.35 17.21 -11.13
CA LEU A 34 26.24 16.47 -12.39
C LEU A 34 24.94 16.77 -13.13
N ILE A 35 23.87 17.08 -12.42
CA ILE A 35 22.55 17.39 -12.99
C ILE A 35 21.89 18.55 -12.25
N THR A 36 20.88 19.17 -12.86
CA THR A 36 20.04 20.19 -12.21
C THR A 36 18.92 19.55 -11.38
N LYS A 37 18.23 20.33 -10.52
CA LYS A 37 17.05 19.88 -9.77
C LYS A 37 15.95 19.35 -10.70
N GLU A 38 15.66 20.10 -11.77
CA GLU A 38 14.66 19.69 -12.76
C GLU A 38 15.02 18.33 -13.38
N ARG A 39 16.28 18.15 -13.72
CA ARG A 39 16.73 16.89 -14.31
C ARG A 39 16.65 15.74 -13.30
N ALA A 40 16.94 16.00 -12.02
CA ALA A 40 16.78 15.02 -10.94
C ALA A 40 15.32 14.59 -10.79
N LEU A 41 14.37 15.52 -10.82
CA LEU A 41 12.94 15.23 -10.75
C LEU A 41 12.46 14.45 -11.99
N LEU A 42 12.87 14.84 -13.19
CA LEU A 42 12.49 14.18 -14.45
C LEU A 42 13.05 12.75 -14.60
N ARG A 43 14.03 12.36 -13.79
CA ARG A 43 14.56 10.98 -13.78
C ARG A 43 13.64 10.00 -13.06
N ILE A 44 12.71 10.50 -12.26
CA ILE A 44 11.88 9.69 -11.35
C ILE A 44 10.47 9.59 -11.92
N GLU A 45 10.06 8.39 -12.25
CA GLU A 45 8.67 8.12 -12.61
C GLU A 45 7.81 8.11 -11.35
N PRO A 46 6.67 8.86 -11.29
CA PRO A 46 5.82 8.92 -10.10
C PRO A 46 5.37 7.55 -9.58
N LEU A 47 5.07 6.60 -10.48
CA LEU A 47 4.69 5.23 -10.11
C LEU A 47 5.78 4.47 -9.31
N ILE A 48 7.05 4.84 -9.49
CA ILE A 48 8.16 4.24 -8.74
C ILE A 48 8.12 4.71 -7.29
N LEU A 49 7.68 5.95 -7.03
CA LEU A 49 7.56 6.49 -5.67
C LEU A 49 6.49 5.77 -4.85
N GLU A 50 5.40 5.30 -5.47
CA GLU A 50 4.36 4.53 -4.78
C GLU A 50 4.92 3.29 -4.07
N GLN A 51 5.98 2.68 -4.63
CA GLN A 51 6.65 1.53 -4.01
C GLN A 51 7.35 1.89 -2.69
N LEU A 52 7.69 3.17 -2.49
CA LEU A 52 8.33 3.65 -1.26
C LEU A 52 7.32 4.06 -0.19
N LEU A 53 6.04 4.17 -0.54
CA LEU A 53 4.96 4.61 0.34
C LEU A 53 4.19 3.46 1.00
N VAL A 54 4.64 2.23 0.79
CA VAL A 54 4.01 1.02 1.32
C VAL A 54 5.00 0.24 2.19
N PRO A 55 4.52 -0.53 3.18
CA PRO A 55 5.39 -1.39 3.99
C PRO A 55 6.20 -2.33 3.09
N GLN A 56 7.47 -2.50 3.40
CA GLN A 56 8.39 -3.35 2.66
C GLN A 56 8.99 -4.41 3.57
N LEU A 57 9.48 -5.50 2.98
CA LEU A 57 10.27 -6.46 3.75
C LEU A 57 11.54 -5.79 4.30
N SER A 58 11.93 -6.18 5.51
CA SER A 58 13.18 -5.71 6.10
C SER A 58 14.37 -6.00 5.16
N PRO A 59 15.24 -5.02 4.87
CA PRO A 59 16.44 -5.23 4.03
C PRO A 59 17.40 -6.32 4.57
N ASN A 60 17.32 -6.58 5.86
CA ASN A 60 18.13 -7.60 6.53
C ASN A 60 17.53 -9.01 6.46
N PHE A 61 16.38 -9.17 5.85
CA PHE A 61 15.72 -10.46 5.67
C PHE A 61 16.27 -11.15 4.41
N HIS A 62 16.85 -12.34 4.60
CA HIS A 62 17.46 -13.17 3.55
C HIS A 62 16.82 -14.58 3.50
N GLY A 63 15.55 -14.70 3.87
CA GLY A 63 14.84 -15.97 3.84
C GLY A 63 14.58 -16.48 2.42
N LYS A 64 14.48 -17.80 2.28
CA LYS A 64 14.12 -18.43 1.01
C LYS A 64 12.62 -18.26 0.76
N SER A 65 12.24 -17.79 -0.44
CA SER A 65 10.84 -17.75 -0.86
C SER A 65 10.31 -19.15 -1.14
N LEU A 66 9.04 -19.37 -0.82
CA LEU A 66 8.30 -20.60 -1.19
C LEU A 66 7.95 -20.62 -2.67
N ALA A 67 7.55 -19.47 -3.20
CA ALA A 67 7.10 -19.31 -4.58
C ALA A 67 7.29 -17.87 -5.05
N GLN A 68 7.16 -17.68 -6.37
CA GLN A 68 7.18 -16.37 -7.00
C GLN A 68 6.06 -16.26 -8.03
N GLY A 69 5.24 -15.22 -7.89
CA GLY A 69 4.24 -14.79 -8.86
C GLY A 69 4.60 -13.44 -9.48
N LEU A 70 3.61 -12.79 -10.07
CA LEU A 70 3.75 -11.46 -10.65
C LEU A 70 3.56 -10.38 -9.57
N PRO A 71 4.44 -9.37 -9.51
CA PRO A 71 4.24 -8.20 -8.66
C PRO A 71 3.07 -7.37 -9.20
N ALA A 72 1.89 -7.50 -8.57
CA ALA A 72 0.64 -6.95 -9.06
C ALA A 72 0.23 -5.65 -8.35
N SER A 73 0.47 -5.56 -7.04
CA SER A 73 0.30 -4.33 -6.25
C SER A 73 1.40 -4.28 -5.19
N PRO A 74 2.14 -3.16 -5.08
CA PRO A 74 3.34 -3.09 -4.24
C PRO A 74 3.02 -3.17 -2.75
N GLY A 75 4.04 -3.53 -1.96
CA GLY A 75 4.00 -3.64 -0.52
C GLY A 75 4.20 -5.07 -0.02
N ALA A 76 4.51 -5.19 1.27
CA ALA A 76 4.62 -6.47 1.96
C ALA A 76 3.51 -6.59 3.01
N ALA A 77 2.92 -7.78 3.12
CA ALA A 77 1.92 -8.08 4.13
C ALA A 77 2.08 -9.50 4.66
N SER A 78 1.92 -9.65 5.97
CA SER A 78 1.87 -10.94 6.64
C SER A 78 0.49 -11.18 7.22
N GLY A 79 0.04 -12.43 7.19
CA GLY A 79 -1.24 -12.79 7.78
C GLY A 79 -1.54 -14.27 7.63
N LYS A 80 -2.60 -14.69 8.29
CA LYS A 80 -3.10 -16.07 8.19
C LYS A 80 -3.82 -16.29 6.88
N ILE A 81 -3.58 -17.43 6.27
CA ILE A 81 -4.25 -17.85 5.03
C ILE A 81 -5.75 -18.00 5.27
N VAL A 82 -6.54 -17.44 4.36
CA VAL A 82 -7.97 -17.73 4.18
C VAL A 82 -8.24 -17.98 2.70
N PHE A 83 -9.11 -18.94 2.40
CA PHE A 83 -9.35 -19.38 1.02
C PHE A 83 -10.66 -18.84 0.42
N ASP A 84 -11.42 -18.05 1.15
CA ASP A 84 -12.63 -17.41 0.64
C ASP A 84 -12.80 -16.00 1.22
N ALA A 85 -13.59 -15.19 0.52
CA ALA A 85 -13.80 -13.79 0.87
C ALA A 85 -14.62 -13.59 2.15
N ASP A 86 -15.56 -14.51 2.44
CA ASP A 86 -16.39 -14.46 3.65
C ASP A 86 -15.55 -14.69 4.90
N SER A 87 -14.65 -15.69 4.86
CA SER A 87 -13.68 -15.95 5.94
C SER A 87 -12.73 -14.76 6.12
N ALA A 88 -12.27 -14.14 5.02
CA ALA A 88 -11.44 -12.94 5.09
C ALA A 88 -12.17 -11.79 5.78
N GLU A 89 -13.45 -11.58 5.45
CA GLU A 89 -14.28 -10.54 6.07
C GLU A 89 -14.51 -10.80 7.55
N ILE A 90 -14.99 -11.99 7.90
CA ILE A 90 -15.33 -12.35 9.30
C ILE A 90 -14.10 -12.24 10.19
N ARG A 91 -12.97 -12.86 9.79
CA ARG A 91 -11.74 -12.87 10.60
C ARG A 91 -11.07 -11.50 10.62
N GLY A 92 -11.07 -10.77 9.50
CA GLY A 92 -10.51 -9.43 9.44
C GLY A 92 -11.28 -8.41 10.29
N ARG A 93 -12.61 -8.51 10.38
CA ARG A 93 -13.44 -7.68 11.27
C ARG A 93 -13.15 -7.91 12.75
N THR A 94 -12.67 -9.09 13.15
CA THR A 94 -12.23 -9.36 14.53
C THR A 94 -10.80 -8.87 14.81
N GLY A 95 -10.15 -8.20 13.84
CA GLY A 95 -8.80 -7.68 13.96
C GLY A 95 -7.70 -8.69 13.61
N GLU A 96 -8.06 -9.88 13.10
CA GLU A 96 -7.08 -10.86 12.67
C GLU A 96 -6.45 -10.44 11.33
N LYS A 97 -5.12 -10.51 11.24
CA LYS A 97 -4.41 -10.26 9.99
C LYS A 97 -4.56 -11.48 9.09
N VAL A 98 -5.21 -11.32 7.94
CA VAL A 98 -5.45 -12.41 6.99
C VAL A 98 -4.91 -12.08 5.59
N ILE A 99 -4.44 -13.10 4.88
CA ILE A 99 -4.10 -13.06 3.46
C ILE A 99 -5.14 -13.89 2.72
N LEU A 100 -5.84 -13.24 1.77
CA LEU A 100 -6.80 -13.92 0.92
C LEU A 100 -6.07 -14.65 -0.21
N VAL A 101 -6.18 -15.98 -0.20
CA VAL A 101 -5.52 -16.87 -1.17
C VAL A 101 -6.59 -17.52 -2.05
N ARG A 102 -6.55 -17.26 -3.35
CA ARG A 102 -7.55 -17.75 -4.31
C ARG A 102 -6.87 -18.28 -5.56
N GLU A 103 -7.57 -19.16 -6.29
CA GLU A 103 -7.17 -19.48 -7.66
C GLU A 103 -7.30 -18.24 -8.54
N GLU A 104 -8.48 -17.64 -8.55
CA GLU A 104 -8.82 -16.36 -9.15
C GLU A 104 -9.82 -15.63 -8.26
N THR A 105 -9.87 -14.33 -8.33
CA THR A 105 -10.88 -13.52 -7.62
C THR A 105 -11.96 -13.03 -8.58
N LYS A 106 -13.17 -12.89 -8.05
CA LYS A 106 -14.35 -12.40 -8.76
C LYS A 106 -14.83 -11.08 -8.16
N PRO A 107 -15.67 -10.30 -8.87
CA PRO A 107 -16.24 -9.07 -8.32
C PRO A 107 -16.97 -9.25 -6.98
N GLU A 108 -17.57 -10.40 -6.76
CA GLU A 108 -18.27 -10.74 -5.51
C GLU A 108 -17.33 -10.86 -4.31
N ASP A 109 -16.04 -11.12 -4.53
CA ASP A 109 -15.04 -11.31 -3.47
C ASP A 109 -14.58 -9.97 -2.84
N ILE A 110 -15.08 -8.82 -3.31
CA ILE A 110 -14.57 -7.48 -2.94
C ILE A 110 -14.67 -7.20 -1.44
N HIS A 111 -15.67 -7.74 -0.73
CA HIS A 111 -15.83 -7.59 0.70
C HIS A 111 -14.65 -8.20 1.50
N GLY A 112 -14.12 -9.33 1.02
CA GLY A 112 -12.92 -9.94 1.58
C GLY A 112 -11.66 -9.11 1.37
N PHE A 113 -11.55 -8.41 0.23
CA PHE A 113 -10.42 -7.51 -0.02
C PHE A 113 -10.32 -6.38 0.99
N PHE A 114 -11.45 -5.82 1.43
CA PHE A 114 -11.43 -4.72 2.41
C PHE A 114 -10.78 -5.11 3.72
N GLN A 115 -10.93 -6.35 4.15
CA GLN A 115 -10.43 -6.83 5.43
C GLN A 115 -9.06 -7.52 5.34
N ALA A 116 -8.75 -8.15 4.20
CA ALA A 116 -7.45 -8.80 4.01
C ALA A 116 -6.29 -7.80 4.05
N GLN A 117 -5.16 -8.21 4.60
CA GLN A 117 -3.90 -7.44 4.58
C GLN A 117 -3.24 -7.49 3.21
N GLY A 118 -3.49 -8.55 2.44
CA GLY A 118 -2.97 -8.71 1.11
C GLY A 118 -3.64 -9.86 0.36
N ILE A 119 -3.41 -9.94 -0.94
CA ILE A 119 -4.06 -10.87 -1.85
C ILE A 119 -3.02 -11.70 -2.60
N LEU A 120 -3.23 -13.02 -2.67
CA LEU A 120 -2.41 -13.95 -3.39
C LEU A 120 -3.27 -14.78 -4.32
N THR A 121 -2.97 -14.81 -5.62
CA THR A 121 -3.69 -15.67 -6.57
C THR A 121 -2.75 -16.58 -7.34
N SER A 122 -3.19 -17.82 -7.59
CA SER A 122 -2.43 -18.77 -8.41
C SER A 122 -2.54 -18.47 -9.89
N ARG A 123 -3.65 -17.87 -10.33
CA ARG A 123 -3.89 -17.44 -11.70
C ARG A 123 -4.07 -15.91 -11.80
N GLY A 124 -3.97 -15.41 -13.01
CA GLY A 124 -4.17 -14.00 -13.33
C GLY A 124 -2.88 -13.23 -13.60
N GLY A 125 -3.02 -12.11 -14.28
CA GLY A 125 -1.93 -11.20 -14.66
C GLY A 125 -1.96 -9.89 -13.87
N LYS A 126 -1.08 -8.96 -14.22
CA LYS A 126 -1.04 -7.59 -13.65
C LYS A 126 -2.30 -6.76 -13.92
N THR A 127 -3.14 -7.20 -14.85
CA THR A 127 -4.43 -6.59 -15.22
C THR A 127 -5.63 -7.44 -14.77
N SER A 128 -5.41 -8.51 -13.99
CA SER A 128 -6.49 -9.33 -13.45
C SER A 128 -7.34 -8.54 -12.45
N HIS A 129 -8.54 -9.04 -12.16
CA HIS A 129 -9.43 -8.42 -11.17
C HIS A 129 -8.73 -8.24 -9.82
N ALA A 130 -8.02 -9.27 -9.32
CA ALA A 130 -7.24 -9.19 -8.08
C ALA A 130 -6.23 -8.04 -8.11
N ALA A 131 -5.45 -7.92 -9.18
CA ALA A 131 -4.41 -6.91 -9.32
C ALA A 131 -4.98 -5.48 -9.35
N VAL A 132 -6.07 -5.27 -10.11
CA VAL A 132 -6.69 -3.95 -10.27
C VAL A 132 -7.33 -3.49 -8.96
N VAL A 133 -8.11 -4.37 -8.32
CA VAL A 133 -8.81 -4.05 -7.06
C VAL A 133 -7.83 -3.83 -5.92
N ALA A 134 -6.84 -4.73 -5.75
CA ALA A 134 -5.82 -4.59 -4.71
C ALA A 134 -5.05 -3.27 -4.83
N ARG A 135 -4.66 -2.90 -6.07
CA ARG A 135 -3.96 -1.63 -6.34
C ARG A 135 -4.84 -0.43 -6.02
N GLY A 136 -6.13 -0.47 -6.40
CA GLY A 136 -7.09 0.59 -6.08
C GLY A 136 -7.31 0.76 -4.58
N MET A 137 -7.12 -0.29 -3.79
CA MET A 137 -7.22 -0.28 -2.33
C MET A 137 -5.88 -0.06 -1.61
N GLY A 138 -4.76 0.05 -2.34
CA GLY A 138 -3.43 0.16 -1.76
C GLY A 138 -2.97 -1.09 -1.00
N LYS A 139 -3.48 -2.28 -1.36
CA LYS A 139 -3.15 -3.53 -0.69
C LYS A 139 -2.12 -4.33 -1.48
N PRO A 140 -1.12 -4.95 -0.82
CA PRO A 140 -0.16 -5.82 -1.47
C PRO A 140 -0.84 -6.96 -2.21
N CYS A 141 -0.38 -7.23 -3.44
CA CYS A 141 -0.93 -8.32 -4.24
C CYS A 141 0.17 -9.03 -5.04
N VAL A 142 0.18 -10.35 -4.91
CA VAL A 142 0.93 -11.26 -5.78
C VAL A 142 -0.07 -12.05 -6.61
N SER A 143 0.04 -11.99 -7.93
CA SER A 143 -0.91 -12.60 -8.86
C SER A 143 -0.21 -13.59 -9.78
N GLY A 144 -0.94 -14.60 -10.27
CA GLY A 144 -0.36 -15.59 -11.20
C GLY A 144 0.79 -16.40 -10.62
N CYS A 145 0.69 -16.76 -9.35
CA CYS A 145 1.66 -17.63 -8.71
C CYS A 145 1.32 -19.11 -9.00
N GLU A 146 1.62 -19.56 -10.22
CA GLU A 146 1.25 -20.88 -10.75
C GLU A 146 1.79 -22.06 -9.93
N GLN A 147 2.81 -21.82 -9.08
CA GLN A 147 3.38 -22.80 -8.17
C GLN A 147 2.44 -23.15 -7.00
N ILE A 148 1.34 -22.42 -6.84
CA ILE A 148 0.36 -22.64 -5.77
C ILE A 148 -0.79 -23.47 -6.31
N VAL A 149 -1.00 -24.65 -5.73
CA VAL A 149 -2.14 -25.50 -6.00
C VAL A 149 -3.09 -25.43 -4.80
N ILE A 150 -4.27 -24.86 -5.01
CA ILE A 150 -5.27 -24.65 -3.96
C ILE A 150 -6.26 -25.81 -3.97
N ASN A 151 -6.58 -26.32 -2.79
CA ASN A 151 -7.66 -27.29 -2.58
C ASN A 151 -8.72 -26.65 -1.67
N ASP A 152 -9.76 -26.08 -2.28
CA ASP A 152 -10.84 -25.39 -1.55
C ASP A 152 -11.58 -26.31 -0.58
N LEU A 153 -11.78 -27.60 -0.95
CA LEU A 153 -12.48 -28.56 -0.09
C LEU A 153 -11.66 -28.93 1.15
N ALA A 154 -10.35 -29.09 0.99
CA ALA A 154 -9.44 -29.40 2.11
C ALA A 154 -8.97 -28.14 2.84
N ARG A 155 -9.34 -26.95 2.36
CA ARG A 155 -8.88 -25.65 2.86
C ARG A 155 -7.37 -25.62 3.05
N SER A 156 -6.66 -25.99 1.99
CA SER A 156 -5.21 -26.11 1.97
C SER A 156 -4.63 -25.64 0.64
N ALA A 157 -3.36 -25.30 0.66
CA ALA A 157 -2.59 -24.99 -0.53
C ALA A 157 -1.24 -25.71 -0.51
N ILE A 158 -0.80 -26.20 -1.66
CA ILE A 158 0.53 -26.78 -1.84
C ILE A 158 1.36 -25.75 -2.60
N ILE A 159 2.52 -25.41 -2.05
CA ILE A 159 3.48 -24.47 -2.65
C ILE A 159 4.83 -25.17 -2.72
N GLY A 160 5.22 -25.63 -3.90
CA GLY A 160 6.39 -26.50 -4.05
C GLY A 160 6.24 -27.77 -3.22
N ASP A 161 7.16 -28.00 -2.28
CA ASP A 161 7.13 -29.14 -1.36
C ASP A 161 6.43 -28.85 -0.01
N THR A 162 5.85 -27.65 0.14
CA THR A 162 5.24 -27.21 1.40
C THR A 162 3.72 -27.22 1.29
N THR A 163 3.06 -27.93 2.21
CA THR A 163 1.60 -27.87 2.37
C THR A 163 1.26 -26.87 3.47
N LEU A 164 0.39 -25.92 3.14
CA LEU A 164 -0.12 -24.89 4.05
C LEU A 164 -1.62 -25.12 4.26
N GLN A 165 -2.04 -25.01 5.51
CA GLN A 165 -3.45 -25.12 5.91
C GLN A 165 -4.04 -23.72 6.10
N GLU A 166 -5.36 -23.65 6.12
CA GLU A 166 -6.02 -22.42 6.54
C GLU A 166 -5.61 -22.02 7.96
N GLY A 167 -5.26 -20.76 8.14
CA GLY A 167 -4.75 -20.23 9.42
C GLY A 167 -3.23 -20.26 9.55
N ASP A 168 -2.50 -20.96 8.69
CA ASP A 168 -1.05 -20.85 8.62
C ASP A 168 -0.66 -19.43 8.20
N VAL A 169 0.45 -18.94 8.74
CA VAL A 169 0.92 -17.58 8.46
C VAL A 169 1.82 -17.61 7.23
N ILE A 170 1.56 -16.69 6.31
CA ILE A 170 2.44 -16.38 5.18
C ILE A 170 2.71 -14.89 5.10
N THR A 171 3.80 -14.56 4.43
CA THR A 171 4.12 -13.18 4.02
C THR A 171 4.20 -13.11 2.51
N ILE A 172 3.54 -12.12 1.92
CA ILE A 172 3.63 -11.81 0.50
C ILE A 172 4.36 -10.49 0.29
N ASP A 173 5.17 -10.43 -0.75
CA ASP A 173 5.81 -9.21 -1.22
C ASP A 173 5.27 -8.87 -2.62
N GLY A 174 4.30 -7.99 -2.66
CA GLY A 174 3.70 -7.52 -3.91
C GLY A 174 4.61 -6.64 -4.76
N SER A 175 5.75 -6.18 -4.23
CA SER A 175 6.76 -5.41 -4.97
C SER A 175 7.66 -6.31 -5.80
N THR A 176 7.99 -7.51 -5.32
CA THR A 176 8.88 -8.49 -5.99
C THR A 176 8.14 -9.73 -6.50
N GLY A 177 6.94 -9.99 -6.01
CA GLY A 177 6.14 -11.16 -6.33
C GLY A 177 6.48 -12.40 -5.49
N HIS A 178 7.30 -12.30 -4.46
CA HIS A 178 7.69 -13.43 -3.64
C HIS A 178 6.68 -13.74 -2.53
N VAL A 179 6.61 -15.02 -2.19
CA VAL A 179 5.79 -15.57 -1.09
C VAL A 179 6.70 -16.29 -0.12
N TYR A 180 6.54 -16.06 1.17
CA TYR A 180 7.37 -16.63 2.24
C TYR A 180 6.52 -17.35 3.27
N ALA A 181 7.06 -18.40 3.89
CA ALA A 181 6.44 -19.03 5.04
C ALA A 181 6.61 -18.19 6.30
N GLY A 182 5.58 -18.14 7.13
CA GLY A 182 5.59 -17.42 8.39
C GLY A 182 5.52 -15.90 8.25
N GLU A 183 5.66 -15.24 9.38
CA GLU A 183 5.71 -13.77 9.48
C GLU A 183 7.15 -13.30 9.23
N VAL A 184 7.31 -12.44 8.23
CA VAL A 184 8.59 -11.81 7.90
C VAL A 184 8.59 -10.38 8.43
N PRO A 185 9.67 -9.92 9.08
CA PRO A 185 9.77 -8.54 9.51
C PRO A 185 9.59 -7.56 8.36
N THR A 186 8.69 -6.61 8.55
CA THR A 186 8.45 -5.51 7.62
C THR A 186 8.93 -4.20 8.23
N VAL A 187 9.31 -3.27 7.36
CA VAL A 187 9.58 -1.88 7.71
C VAL A 187 8.46 -1.02 7.15
N GLU A 188 7.94 -0.13 8.00
CA GLU A 188 6.96 0.86 7.55
C GLU A 188 7.57 1.76 6.47
N ALA A 189 6.70 2.34 5.66
CA ALA A 189 7.10 3.34 4.68
C ALA A 189 7.62 4.58 5.42
N GLU A 190 8.91 4.80 5.39
CA GLU A 190 9.53 6.02 5.90
C GLU A 190 10.00 6.88 4.72
N PHE A 191 9.68 8.16 4.80
CA PHE A 191 10.25 9.14 3.87
C PHE A 191 11.74 9.28 4.20
N SER A 192 12.61 8.80 3.30
CA SER A 192 14.04 9.06 3.43
C SER A 192 14.31 10.57 3.26
N GLU A 193 15.44 11.06 3.78
CA GLU A 193 15.84 12.46 3.63
C GLU A 193 15.89 12.87 2.15
N GLU A 194 16.34 11.99 1.28
CA GLU A 194 16.38 12.22 -0.16
C GLU A 194 14.98 12.32 -0.77
N MET A 195 14.02 11.51 -0.28
CA MET A 195 12.63 11.60 -0.73
C MET A 195 12.00 12.93 -0.30
N VAL A 196 12.21 13.35 0.95
CA VAL A 196 11.76 14.67 1.43
C VAL A 196 12.38 15.79 0.58
N THR A 197 13.67 15.69 0.29
CA THR A 197 14.39 16.65 -0.57
C THR A 197 13.75 16.76 -1.96
N LEU A 198 13.43 15.61 -2.58
CA LEU A 198 12.77 15.60 -3.89
C LEU A 198 11.36 16.20 -3.87
N ILE A 199 10.59 15.95 -2.80
CA ILE A 199 9.25 16.54 -2.63
C ILE A 199 9.37 18.06 -2.51
N VAL A 200 10.32 18.57 -1.72
CA VAL A 200 10.58 20.01 -1.60
C VAL A 200 10.94 20.62 -2.96
N TRP A 201 11.82 19.98 -3.73
CA TRP A 201 12.14 20.45 -5.08
C TRP A 201 10.93 20.40 -6.01
N ALA A 202 10.11 19.35 -5.93
CA ALA A 202 8.89 19.26 -6.73
C ALA A 202 7.93 20.42 -6.41
N ASP A 203 7.79 20.81 -5.15
CA ASP A 203 6.97 21.94 -4.72
C ASP A 203 7.51 23.29 -5.24
N GLU A 204 8.85 23.44 -5.38
CA GLU A 204 9.47 24.65 -5.99
C GLU A 204 9.04 24.85 -7.45
N PHE A 205 8.84 23.76 -8.22
CA PHE A 205 8.44 23.78 -9.63
C PHE A 205 6.93 23.66 -9.84
N ALA A 206 6.20 23.22 -8.82
CA ALA A 206 4.76 22.99 -8.92
C ALA A 206 3.98 24.30 -9.08
N ARG A 207 3.13 24.36 -10.10
CA ARG A 207 2.19 25.49 -10.30
C ARG A 207 0.90 25.32 -9.52
N LEU A 208 0.53 24.08 -9.20
CA LEU A 208 -0.67 23.70 -8.45
C LEU A 208 -0.26 23.20 -7.08
N ARG A 209 -1.10 23.52 -6.09
CA ARG A 209 -0.93 23.04 -4.72
C ARG A 209 -1.72 21.74 -4.54
N VAL A 210 -1.14 20.79 -3.79
CA VAL A 210 -1.83 19.56 -3.43
C VAL A 210 -2.72 19.83 -2.22
N MET A 211 -4.03 19.56 -2.38
CA MET A 211 -5.03 19.64 -1.34
C MET A 211 -5.52 18.23 -1.02
N ALA A 212 -5.73 17.92 0.25
CA ALA A 212 -6.23 16.62 0.67
C ALA A 212 -7.65 16.72 1.23
N ASN A 213 -8.46 15.68 1.02
CA ASN A 213 -9.74 15.56 1.70
C ASN A 213 -9.49 15.14 3.16
N ALA A 214 -10.08 15.88 4.11
CA ALA A 214 -9.97 15.57 5.52
C ALA A 214 -11.25 15.99 6.24
N ASP A 215 -11.87 15.04 6.94
CA ASP A 215 -13.15 15.21 7.62
C ASP A 215 -12.97 15.25 9.16
N THR A 216 -11.75 14.97 9.66
CA THR A 216 -11.40 15.00 11.10
C THR A 216 -10.06 15.71 11.33
N PRO A 217 -9.80 16.20 12.54
CA PRO A 217 -8.51 16.80 12.91
C PRO A 217 -7.32 15.86 12.67
N GLU A 218 -7.48 14.57 13.00
CA GLU A 218 -6.44 13.55 12.82
C GLU A 218 -6.14 13.33 11.34
N ALA A 219 -7.18 13.28 10.49
CA ALA A 219 -7.03 13.15 9.04
C ALA A 219 -6.33 14.40 8.47
N ALA A 220 -6.66 15.59 8.94
CA ALA A 220 -6.02 16.83 8.54
C ALA A 220 -4.54 16.88 8.95
N ALA A 221 -4.22 16.49 10.18
CA ALA A 221 -2.84 16.39 10.67
C ALA A 221 -2.01 15.39 9.86
N LYS A 222 -2.59 14.22 9.57
CA LYS A 222 -1.96 13.18 8.74
C LYS A 222 -1.71 13.68 7.32
N ALA A 223 -2.71 14.32 6.70
CA ALA A 223 -2.59 14.89 5.36
C ALA A 223 -1.48 15.97 5.31
N ARG A 224 -1.41 16.83 6.35
CA ARG A 224 -0.35 17.83 6.47
C ARG A 224 1.03 17.19 6.61
N GLY A 225 1.14 16.12 7.39
CA GLY A 225 2.38 15.34 7.54
C GLY A 225 2.86 14.73 6.21
N PHE A 226 1.96 14.40 5.31
CA PHE A 226 2.27 13.94 3.95
C PHE A 226 2.49 15.08 2.93
N GLY A 227 2.52 16.33 3.36
CA GLY A 227 2.84 17.47 2.50
C GLY A 227 1.64 18.18 1.87
N ALA A 228 0.39 17.85 2.23
CA ALA A 228 -0.77 18.57 1.74
C ALA A 228 -0.73 20.03 2.18
N MET A 229 -1.02 20.95 1.25
CA MET A 229 -0.96 22.41 1.48
C MET A 229 -2.28 22.96 2.04
N GLY A 230 -3.35 22.17 2.03
CA GLY A 230 -4.65 22.57 2.56
C GLY A 230 -5.68 21.44 2.42
N ILE A 231 -6.93 21.76 2.81
CA ILE A 231 -8.08 20.85 2.71
C ILE A 231 -8.79 21.12 1.39
N GLY A 232 -8.95 20.09 0.56
CA GLY A 232 -9.71 20.12 -0.69
C GLY A 232 -11.21 20.00 -0.43
N LEU A 233 -11.61 18.96 0.33
CA LEU A 233 -12.99 18.74 0.74
C LEU A 233 -13.03 18.32 2.21
N CYS A 234 -13.93 18.95 2.97
CA CYS A 234 -14.33 18.50 4.29
C CYS A 234 -15.83 18.21 4.25
N ARG A 235 -16.21 16.96 4.50
CA ARG A 235 -17.59 16.53 4.57
C ARG A 235 -18.11 16.76 5.97
N THR A 236 -18.77 17.89 6.19
CA THR A 236 -19.27 18.28 7.51
C THR A 236 -20.29 17.30 8.09
N GLU A 237 -21.06 16.61 7.24
CA GLU A 237 -21.97 15.54 7.67
C GLU A 237 -21.26 14.38 8.37
N ARG A 238 -19.99 14.13 8.08
CA ARG A 238 -19.21 13.10 8.77
C ARG A 238 -18.78 13.48 10.18
N MET A 239 -18.76 14.78 10.49
CA MET A 239 -18.47 15.26 11.84
C MET A 239 -19.55 14.87 12.85
N PHE A 240 -20.75 14.54 12.35
CA PHE A 240 -21.89 14.16 13.17
C PHE A 240 -22.02 12.64 13.38
N ASN A 241 -21.22 11.84 12.67
CA ASN A 241 -21.30 10.37 12.72
C ASN A 241 -20.54 9.74 13.88
N SER A 242 -19.88 10.52 14.73
CA SER A 242 -19.24 9.98 15.93
C SER A 242 -20.29 9.45 16.92
N THR A 243 -19.94 8.41 17.67
CA THR A 243 -20.86 7.70 18.57
C THR A 243 -21.44 8.58 19.66
N ASP A 244 -20.75 9.63 20.04
CA ASP A 244 -21.12 10.63 21.03
C ASP A 244 -22.04 11.73 20.45
N ARG A 245 -21.86 12.10 19.19
CA ARG A 245 -22.61 13.18 18.53
C ARG A 245 -23.88 12.70 17.82
N LEU A 246 -23.83 11.52 17.21
CA LEU A 246 -24.95 11.01 16.41
C LEU A 246 -26.30 11.00 17.15
N PRO A 247 -26.40 10.58 18.44
CA PRO A 247 -27.65 10.62 19.17
C PRO A 247 -28.21 12.05 19.32
N ILE A 248 -27.32 13.04 19.54
CA ILE A 248 -27.72 14.45 19.71
C ILE A 248 -28.21 15.02 18.37
N VAL A 249 -27.56 14.65 17.26
CA VAL A 249 -28.01 15.03 15.93
C VAL A 249 -29.39 14.42 15.60
N GLN A 250 -29.61 13.18 15.95
CA GLN A 250 -30.93 12.52 15.79
C GLN A 250 -32.00 13.25 16.60
N GLU A 251 -31.73 13.58 17.86
CA GLU A 251 -32.63 14.35 18.72
C GLU A 251 -32.92 15.72 18.11
N MET A 252 -31.92 16.44 17.63
CA MET A 252 -32.07 17.71 16.93
C MET A 252 -32.98 17.60 15.70
N LEU A 253 -32.79 16.54 14.90
CA LEU A 253 -33.59 16.34 13.67
C LEU A 253 -35.05 15.96 13.96
N LEU A 254 -35.28 15.23 15.05
CA LEU A 254 -36.60 14.78 15.47
C LEU A 254 -37.33 15.77 16.38
N ALA A 255 -36.68 16.88 16.79
CA ALA A 255 -37.27 17.89 17.66
C ALA A 255 -38.52 18.55 17.01
N GLU A 256 -39.63 18.52 17.72
CA GLU A 256 -40.91 19.09 17.26
C GLU A 256 -41.01 20.59 17.51
N THR A 257 -40.27 21.11 18.51
CA THR A 257 -40.25 22.52 18.85
C THR A 257 -38.91 23.19 18.53
N PRO A 258 -38.91 24.51 18.24
CA PRO A 258 -37.66 25.26 18.05
C PRO A 258 -36.76 25.26 19.30
N GLU A 259 -37.36 25.27 20.49
CA GLU A 259 -36.66 25.26 21.78
C GLU A 259 -35.92 23.95 22.00
N ASP A 260 -36.55 22.80 21.73
CA ASP A 260 -35.90 21.49 21.86
C ASP A 260 -34.74 21.33 20.83
N ARG A 261 -34.97 21.84 19.61
CA ARG A 261 -33.94 21.84 18.58
C ARG A 261 -32.74 22.68 18.98
N GLN A 262 -32.96 23.88 19.58
CA GLN A 262 -31.89 24.74 20.03
C GLN A 262 -31.11 24.08 21.20
N ALA A 263 -31.81 23.44 22.14
CA ALA A 263 -31.20 22.73 23.24
C ALA A 263 -30.28 21.59 22.79
N ALA A 264 -30.67 20.86 21.71
CA ALA A 264 -29.82 19.86 21.11
C ALA A 264 -28.61 20.47 20.38
N LEU A 265 -28.80 21.57 19.65
CA LEU A 265 -27.72 22.29 18.99
C LEU A 265 -26.68 22.82 19.98
N ASP A 266 -27.11 23.36 21.14
CA ASP A 266 -26.21 23.88 22.17
C ASP A 266 -25.29 22.81 22.78
N ARG A 267 -25.70 21.51 22.70
CA ARG A 267 -24.87 20.38 23.13
C ARG A 267 -23.90 19.88 22.04
N LEU A 268 -24.10 20.27 20.79
CA LEU A 268 -23.21 19.95 19.67
C LEU A 268 -22.04 20.93 19.55
N LEU A 269 -22.21 22.14 20.07
CA LEU A 269 -21.19 23.21 20.09
C LEU A 269 -20.24 23.06 21.26
#